data_8ed7a9ede9b6762c38f41bd401bf0e29
#
_entry.id   8ed7a9ede9b6762c38f41bd401bf0e29
#
_cell.length_a   1.000
_cell.length_b   1.000
_cell.length_c   1.000
_cell.angle_alpha   90.00
_cell.angle_beta   90.00
_cell.angle_gamma   90.00
#
_symmetry.space_group_name_H-M   'P 1'
#
loop_
_entity.id
_entity.type
_entity.pdbx_description
1 polymer ?
#
loop_
_entity_poly.entity_id
_entity_poly.type
_entity_poly.pdbx_seq_one_letter_code
_entity_poly.pdbx_strand_id
1 'polypeptide(L)'
;EVGKLFLQYSVIATTALEKLEAEGKVRVVPTARATRLTMDREGIRRLAAETLQLPTSPYQFCDSLTELKQAVTEHIGYPCIVKPVMSSSGKGQSRIDHVDDIEKAWNYAMSGSRVNKNRVIVEGFVEFDYEITLLTVRALNDTGAVETHFCEPIGHLQEQGDYIESWQPQPMSAMAKQRAQEVSHAITENLGGLGLFGVELFVKGDNVWFSEVSPRPHDTGLVTLVTQWQNEFELHARAILGLPVDTKLRSPGASAVIYGGVDAQGIVFNGVDKALQVPQTELRLFGKPESFRRRRMGVAVAYHDNLDQARENARKAANCVKPGTTN
;
A
#
# COMPACT_ATOMS: atom_id res chain seq x y z
N GLU A 1 8.35 4.74 -32.17
CA GLU A 1 8.41 4.90 -30.69
C GLU A 1 7.15 4.30 -30.08
N VAL A 2 7.34 3.34 -29.16
CA VAL A 2 6.23 2.77 -28.40
C VAL A 2 5.86 3.76 -27.29
N GLY A 3 4.64 4.28 -27.31
CA GLY A 3 4.14 5.14 -26.24
C GLY A 3 4.11 4.38 -24.90
N LYS A 4 4.30 5.09 -23.79
CA LYS A 4 4.22 4.54 -22.43
C LYS A 4 2.98 5.09 -21.75
N LEU A 5 2.12 4.21 -21.22
CA LEU A 5 0.94 4.58 -20.46
C LEU A 5 1.15 4.23 -18.99
N PHE A 6 1.09 5.25 -18.13
CA PHE A 6 1.25 5.11 -16.68
C PHE A 6 -0.09 5.14 -15.97
N LEU A 7 -0.32 4.21 -15.08
CA LEU A 7 -1.58 4.02 -14.39
C LEU A 7 -1.40 4.21 -12.87
N GLN A 8 -2.08 5.23 -12.34
CA GLN A 8 -2.05 5.53 -10.90
C GLN A 8 -3.43 5.51 -10.24
N TYR A 9 -4.47 5.08 -10.96
CA TYR A 9 -5.85 5.12 -10.49
C TYR A 9 -6.37 3.74 -10.09
N SER A 10 -7.29 3.71 -9.15
CA SER A 10 -7.83 2.49 -8.56
C SER A 10 -9.08 1.92 -9.28
N VAL A 11 -9.55 2.54 -10.35
CA VAL A 11 -10.61 2.00 -11.22
C VAL A 11 -10.26 2.32 -12.67
N ILE A 12 -9.86 1.31 -13.42
CA ILE A 12 -9.37 1.44 -14.79
C ILE A 12 -10.09 0.41 -15.67
N ALA A 13 -10.35 0.78 -16.92
CA ALA A 13 -10.90 -0.11 -17.94
C ALA A 13 -9.81 -1.12 -18.40
N THR A 14 -9.59 -2.17 -17.63
CA THR A 14 -8.50 -3.13 -17.86
C THR A 14 -8.60 -3.84 -19.20
N THR A 15 -9.81 -4.07 -19.72
CA THR A 15 -10.01 -4.61 -21.09
C THR A 15 -9.47 -3.69 -22.18
N ALA A 16 -9.54 -2.37 -22.00
CA ALA A 16 -8.94 -1.42 -22.93
C ALA A 16 -7.41 -1.49 -22.88
N LEU A 17 -6.83 -1.69 -21.69
CA LEU A 17 -5.39 -1.86 -21.53
C LEU A 17 -4.89 -3.15 -22.17
N GLU A 18 -5.60 -4.27 -21.96
CA GLU A 18 -5.28 -5.57 -22.58
C GLU A 18 -5.26 -5.44 -24.13
N LYS A 19 -6.22 -4.71 -24.70
CA LYS A 19 -6.27 -4.44 -26.12
C LYS A 19 -5.06 -3.60 -26.59
N LEU A 20 -4.70 -2.54 -25.86
CA LEU A 20 -3.56 -1.69 -26.21
C LEU A 20 -2.23 -2.45 -26.12
N GLU A 21 -2.06 -3.32 -25.13
CA GLU A 21 -0.88 -4.19 -25.04
C GLU A 21 -0.82 -5.18 -26.20
N ALA A 22 -1.95 -5.83 -26.55
CA ALA A 22 -2.03 -6.78 -27.65
C ALA A 22 -1.74 -6.15 -29.03
N GLU A 23 -2.11 -4.88 -29.22
CA GLU A 23 -1.79 -4.12 -30.43
C GLU A 23 -0.30 -3.78 -30.56
N GLY A 24 0.50 -3.89 -29.49
CA GLY A 24 1.93 -3.59 -29.47
C GLY A 24 2.32 -2.14 -29.73
N LYS A 25 1.34 -1.23 -29.74
CA LYS A 25 1.56 0.21 -30.03
C LYS A 25 2.02 1.00 -28.81
N VAL A 26 1.71 0.51 -27.61
CA VAL A 26 2.07 1.13 -26.34
C VAL A 26 2.58 0.07 -25.38
N ARG A 27 3.50 0.47 -24.50
CA ARG A 27 3.91 -0.32 -23.36
C ARG A 27 3.12 0.15 -22.14
N VAL A 28 2.26 -0.73 -21.62
CA VAL A 28 1.44 -0.43 -20.43
C VAL A 28 2.24 -0.75 -19.16
N VAL A 29 2.30 0.20 -18.21
CA VAL A 29 3.01 0.04 -16.93
C VAL A 29 2.14 0.55 -15.79
N PRO A 30 1.83 -0.29 -14.80
CA PRO A 30 2.05 -1.73 -14.75
C PRO A 30 1.32 -2.47 -15.88
N THR A 31 1.65 -3.74 -16.14
CA THR A 31 0.98 -4.52 -17.19
C THR A 31 -0.53 -4.53 -17.02
N ALA A 32 -1.29 -4.67 -18.10
CA ALA A 32 -2.75 -4.75 -18.03
C ALA A 32 -3.20 -5.89 -17.11
N ARG A 33 -2.49 -7.03 -17.14
CA ARG A 33 -2.72 -8.18 -16.26
C ARG A 33 -2.46 -7.82 -14.78
N ALA A 34 -1.35 -7.17 -14.46
CA ALA A 34 -1.04 -6.74 -13.10
C ALA A 34 -2.10 -5.76 -12.59
N THR A 35 -2.50 -4.79 -13.41
CA THR A 35 -3.56 -3.83 -13.09
C THR A 35 -4.88 -4.54 -12.77
N ARG A 36 -5.30 -5.48 -13.62
CA ARG A 36 -6.56 -6.22 -13.43
C ARG A 36 -6.55 -7.04 -12.14
N LEU A 37 -5.48 -7.79 -11.88
CA LEU A 37 -5.38 -8.66 -10.71
C LEU A 37 -5.30 -7.88 -9.40
N THR A 38 -4.58 -6.74 -9.37
CA THR A 38 -4.41 -5.96 -8.15
C THR A 38 -5.58 -5.01 -7.86
N MET A 39 -6.42 -4.72 -8.84
CA MET A 39 -7.69 -4.01 -8.62
C MET A 39 -8.76 -4.88 -7.96
N ASP A 40 -8.68 -6.18 -8.12
CA ASP A 40 -9.64 -7.16 -7.65
C ASP A 40 -9.00 -8.03 -6.56
N ARG A 41 -9.49 -7.89 -5.30
CA ARG A 41 -8.99 -8.71 -4.18
C ARG A 41 -9.12 -10.20 -4.43
N GLU A 42 -10.15 -10.64 -5.18
CA GLU A 42 -10.29 -12.05 -5.52
C GLU A 42 -9.16 -12.50 -6.45
N GLY A 43 -8.88 -11.74 -7.50
CA GLY A 43 -7.84 -12.07 -8.44
C GLY A 43 -6.47 -12.20 -7.80
N ILE A 44 -6.07 -11.20 -7.01
CA ILE A 44 -4.74 -11.23 -6.36
C ILE A 44 -4.66 -12.25 -5.22
N ARG A 45 -5.74 -12.45 -4.45
CA ARG A 45 -5.76 -13.43 -3.36
C ARG A 45 -5.65 -14.86 -3.88
N ARG A 46 -6.41 -15.21 -4.93
CA ARG A 46 -6.32 -16.52 -5.57
C ARG A 46 -4.95 -16.75 -6.22
N LEU A 47 -4.41 -15.74 -6.86
CA LEU A 47 -3.04 -15.82 -7.39
C LEU A 47 -2.04 -16.16 -6.28
N ALA A 48 -2.06 -15.42 -5.17
CA ALA A 48 -1.12 -15.63 -4.08
C ALA A 48 -1.32 -16.99 -3.40
N ALA A 49 -2.54 -17.32 -2.98
CA ALA A 49 -2.82 -18.50 -2.17
C ALA A 49 -2.92 -19.79 -2.98
N GLU A 50 -3.61 -19.77 -4.13
CA GLU A 50 -3.96 -20.99 -4.86
C GLU A 50 -2.94 -21.32 -5.96
N THR A 51 -2.45 -20.29 -6.69
CA THR A 51 -1.49 -20.48 -7.78
C THR A 51 -0.06 -20.53 -7.30
N LEU A 52 0.34 -19.56 -6.47
CA LEU A 52 1.72 -19.44 -5.98
C LEU A 52 1.94 -20.12 -4.64
N GLN A 53 0.88 -20.59 -3.98
CA GLN A 53 0.91 -21.25 -2.67
C GLN A 53 1.67 -20.45 -1.59
N LEU A 54 1.58 -19.13 -1.67
CA LEU A 54 2.19 -18.24 -0.69
C LEU A 54 1.39 -18.28 0.63
N PRO A 55 2.05 -18.11 1.77
CA PRO A 55 1.35 -17.95 3.04
C PRO A 55 0.42 -16.74 2.99
N THR A 56 -0.86 -16.94 3.26
CA THR A 56 -1.90 -15.90 3.37
C THR A 56 -2.77 -16.19 4.58
N SER A 57 -3.59 -15.20 5.02
CA SER A 57 -4.70 -15.50 5.93
C SER A 57 -5.66 -16.52 5.30
N PRO A 58 -6.29 -17.42 6.08
CA PRO A 58 -7.44 -18.20 5.60
C PRO A 58 -8.53 -17.26 5.08
N TYR A 59 -9.19 -17.60 4.00
CA TYR A 59 -10.19 -16.72 3.41
C TYR A 59 -11.33 -17.48 2.70
N GLN A 60 -12.45 -16.76 2.53
CA GLN A 60 -13.56 -17.21 1.69
C GLN A 60 -14.23 -16.01 1.01
N PHE A 61 -14.68 -16.18 -0.24
CA PHE A 61 -15.51 -15.21 -0.94
C PHE A 61 -16.98 -15.54 -0.74
N CYS A 62 -17.80 -14.51 -0.51
CA CYS A 62 -19.23 -14.65 -0.24
C CYS A 62 -20.03 -13.67 -1.09
N ASP A 63 -21.11 -14.15 -1.72
CA ASP A 63 -22.01 -13.38 -2.57
C ASP A 63 -23.31 -12.97 -1.86
N SER A 64 -23.52 -13.46 -0.63
CA SER A 64 -24.68 -13.17 0.19
C SER A 64 -24.36 -13.12 1.67
N LEU A 65 -25.23 -12.42 2.45
CA LEU A 65 -25.13 -12.41 3.91
C LEU A 65 -25.21 -13.82 4.51
N THR A 66 -26.02 -14.69 3.92
CA THR A 66 -26.15 -16.09 4.36
C THR A 66 -24.82 -16.84 4.20
N GLU A 67 -24.17 -16.72 3.04
CA GLU A 67 -22.85 -17.31 2.80
C GLU A 67 -21.79 -16.72 3.74
N LEU A 68 -21.82 -15.41 3.99
CA LEU A 68 -20.90 -14.78 4.94
C LEU A 68 -21.09 -15.33 6.36
N LYS A 69 -22.35 -15.48 6.82
CA LYS A 69 -22.65 -16.07 8.13
C LYS A 69 -22.09 -17.49 8.23
N GLN A 70 -22.33 -18.31 7.20
CA GLN A 70 -21.82 -19.68 7.15
C GLN A 70 -20.28 -19.72 7.12
N ALA A 71 -19.65 -18.91 6.26
CA ALA A 71 -18.20 -18.84 6.15
C ALA A 71 -17.53 -18.48 7.48
N VAL A 72 -18.06 -17.48 8.20
CA VAL A 72 -17.52 -17.05 9.50
C VAL A 72 -17.72 -18.13 10.56
N THR A 73 -18.90 -18.75 10.63
CA THR A 73 -19.22 -19.68 11.74
C THR A 73 -18.65 -21.08 11.55
N GLU A 74 -18.51 -21.55 10.31
CA GLU A 74 -18.12 -22.93 10.02
C GLU A 74 -16.66 -23.08 9.55
N HIS A 75 -16.06 -22.02 8.96
CA HIS A 75 -14.77 -22.16 8.29
C HIS A 75 -13.68 -21.21 8.79
N ILE A 76 -13.99 -19.91 8.95
CA ILE A 76 -12.98 -18.88 9.25
C ILE A 76 -12.82 -18.70 10.76
N GLY A 77 -13.94 -18.59 11.51
CA GLY A 77 -13.92 -18.30 12.94
C GLY A 77 -13.76 -16.82 13.28
N TYR A 78 -13.60 -16.56 14.58
CA TYR A 78 -13.43 -15.21 15.15
C TYR A 78 -12.05 -15.07 15.79
N PRO A 79 -11.44 -13.86 15.78
CA PRO A 79 -11.88 -12.72 14.99
C PRO A 79 -11.58 -12.90 13.48
N CYS A 80 -12.33 -12.19 12.64
CA CYS A 80 -12.08 -12.15 11.20
C CYS A 80 -12.32 -10.75 10.63
N ILE A 81 -11.86 -10.53 9.39
CA ILE A 81 -12.00 -9.25 8.68
C ILE A 81 -12.84 -9.45 7.43
N VAL A 82 -13.86 -8.62 7.26
CA VAL A 82 -14.67 -8.58 6.02
C VAL A 82 -14.30 -7.34 5.22
N LYS A 83 -14.11 -7.51 3.91
CA LYS A 83 -13.76 -6.43 2.98
C LYS A 83 -14.58 -6.57 1.68
N PRO A 84 -15.00 -5.47 1.04
CA PRO A 84 -15.50 -5.54 -0.33
C PRO A 84 -14.40 -6.04 -1.26
N VAL A 85 -14.76 -6.78 -2.31
CA VAL A 85 -13.79 -7.26 -3.31
C VAL A 85 -13.09 -6.10 -4.02
N MET A 86 -13.77 -4.99 -4.22
CA MET A 86 -13.20 -3.78 -4.83
C MET A 86 -13.41 -2.55 -3.93
N SER A 87 -12.41 -2.24 -3.14
CA SER A 87 -12.33 -1.01 -2.33
C SER A 87 -10.87 -0.63 -2.10
N SER A 88 -10.62 0.54 -1.53
CA SER A 88 -9.27 0.98 -1.13
C SER A 88 -9.36 1.80 0.15
N SER A 89 -8.21 1.95 0.83
CA SER A 89 -8.08 2.76 2.05
C SER A 89 -9.07 2.33 3.14
N GLY A 90 -9.22 1.04 3.36
CA GLY A 90 -10.07 0.47 4.41
C GLY A 90 -11.57 0.71 4.28
N LYS A 91 -12.06 1.34 3.19
CA LYS A 91 -13.49 1.60 3.01
C LYS A 91 -14.28 0.30 2.90
N GLY A 92 -15.33 0.17 3.73
CA GLY A 92 -16.14 -1.05 3.80
C GLY A 92 -15.48 -2.21 4.54
N GLN A 93 -14.29 -2.03 5.13
CA GLN A 93 -13.63 -3.04 5.93
C GLN A 93 -14.15 -3.03 7.35
N SER A 94 -14.45 -4.20 7.90
CA SER A 94 -14.87 -4.39 9.29
C SER A 94 -14.17 -5.59 9.91
N ARG A 95 -13.80 -5.46 11.18
CA ARG A 95 -13.45 -6.60 12.03
C ARG A 95 -14.73 -7.16 12.65
N ILE A 96 -14.84 -8.46 12.68
CA ILE A 96 -15.93 -9.23 13.29
C ILE A 96 -15.34 -10.00 14.47
N ASP A 97 -15.74 -9.64 15.66
CA ASP A 97 -15.36 -10.34 16.89
C ASP A 97 -16.47 -11.26 17.40
N HIS A 98 -17.73 -11.00 16.99
CA HIS A 98 -18.90 -11.74 17.41
C HIS A 98 -19.92 -11.91 16.29
N VAL A 99 -20.81 -12.92 16.40
CA VAL A 99 -21.85 -13.23 15.39
C VAL A 99 -22.76 -12.02 15.10
N ASP A 100 -23.03 -11.18 16.10
CA ASP A 100 -23.90 -10.01 15.97
C ASP A 100 -23.28 -8.88 15.11
N ASP A 101 -21.98 -8.95 14.85
CA ASP A 101 -21.28 -7.96 14.01
C ASP A 101 -21.39 -8.27 12.52
N ILE A 102 -21.73 -9.52 12.13
CA ILE A 102 -21.68 -9.99 10.73
C ILE A 102 -22.58 -9.15 9.83
N GLU A 103 -23.82 -8.90 10.25
CA GLU A 103 -24.78 -8.16 9.41
C GLU A 103 -24.38 -6.69 9.23
N LYS A 104 -23.84 -6.05 10.27
CA LYS A 104 -23.29 -4.68 10.20
C LYS A 104 -22.11 -4.63 9.25
N ALA A 105 -21.19 -5.61 9.36
CA ALA A 105 -20.02 -5.72 8.50
C ALA A 105 -20.39 -5.91 7.03
N TRP A 106 -21.37 -6.77 6.74
CA TRP A 106 -21.91 -6.94 5.40
C TRP A 106 -22.46 -5.64 4.82
N ASN A 107 -23.37 -4.98 5.56
CA ASN A 107 -23.99 -3.73 5.11
C ASN A 107 -22.96 -2.62 4.89
N TYR A 108 -21.97 -2.53 5.76
CA TYR A 108 -20.88 -1.56 5.59
C TYR A 108 -20.01 -1.90 4.38
N ALA A 109 -19.69 -3.17 4.15
CA ALA A 109 -18.95 -3.61 2.97
C ALA A 109 -19.69 -3.28 1.67
N MET A 110 -21.02 -3.47 1.64
CA MET A 110 -21.84 -3.12 0.47
C MET A 110 -21.83 -1.61 0.19
N SER A 111 -21.90 -0.78 1.23
CA SER A 111 -21.86 0.68 1.07
C SER A 111 -20.47 1.22 0.67
N GLY A 112 -19.41 0.51 1.02
CA GLY A 112 -18.02 0.88 0.73
C GLY A 112 -17.48 0.34 -0.60
N SER A 113 -18.24 -0.50 -1.30
CA SER A 113 -17.84 -1.07 -2.59
C SER A 113 -17.84 -0.02 -3.70
N ARG A 114 -16.79 -0.05 -4.55
CA ARG A 114 -16.67 0.86 -5.73
C ARG A 114 -17.44 0.39 -6.95
N VAL A 115 -17.93 -0.84 -6.94
CA VAL A 115 -18.70 -1.46 -8.01
C VAL A 115 -19.93 -2.13 -7.43
N ASN A 116 -21.03 -2.16 -8.18
CA ASN A 116 -22.26 -2.86 -7.78
C ASN A 116 -22.08 -4.40 -7.87
N LYS A 117 -21.07 -4.93 -7.18
CA LYS A 117 -20.89 -6.36 -6.97
C LYS A 117 -21.18 -6.65 -5.51
N ASN A 118 -22.24 -7.41 -5.25
CA ASN A 118 -22.58 -7.90 -3.92
C ASN A 118 -21.62 -9.06 -3.53
N ARG A 119 -20.31 -8.76 -3.44
CA ARG A 119 -19.30 -9.78 -3.15
C ARG A 119 -18.27 -9.24 -2.17
N VAL A 120 -18.01 -10.03 -1.15
CA VAL A 120 -17.00 -9.73 -0.11
C VAL A 120 -16.00 -10.85 -0.03
N ILE A 121 -14.83 -10.55 0.53
CA ILE A 121 -13.90 -11.51 1.10
C ILE A 121 -14.00 -11.45 2.63
N VAL A 122 -14.07 -12.61 3.28
CA VAL A 122 -13.84 -12.76 4.71
C VAL A 122 -12.49 -13.43 4.90
N GLU A 123 -11.65 -12.86 5.75
CA GLU A 123 -10.30 -13.31 6.05
C GLU A 123 -10.15 -13.56 7.55
N GLY A 124 -9.56 -14.71 7.93
CA GLY A 124 -9.17 -14.94 9.30
C GLY A 124 -8.17 -13.89 9.77
N PHE A 125 -8.32 -13.43 11.00
CA PHE A 125 -7.40 -12.45 11.57
C PHE A 125 -6.01 -13.08 11.79
N VAL A 126 -5.00 -12.46 11.22
CA VAL A 126 -3.60 -12.84 11.46
C VAL A 126 -3.11 -12.06 12.66
N GLU A 127 -2.72 -12.76 13.73
CA GLU A 127 -1.99 -12.14 14.82
C GLU A 127 -0.55 -11.90 14.38
N PHE A 128 -0.16 -10.66 14.22
CA PHE A 128 1.17 -10.26 13.79
C PHE A 128 1.85 -9.34 14.83
N ASP A 129 3.17 -9.32 14.82
CA ASP A 129 3.96 -8.41 15.65
C ASP A 129 4.01 -7.02 15.00
N TYR A 130 4.11 -6.98 13.68
CA TYR A 130 4.11 -5.74 12.86
C TYR A 130 3.77 -6.03 11.41
N GLU A 131 3.31 -4.97 10.72
CA GLU A 131 3.12 -4.94 9.27
C GLU A 131 4.30 -4.25 8.60
N ILE A 132 4.68 -4.73 7.42
CA ILE A 132 5.67 -4.08 6.57
C ILE A 132 5.13 -3.86 5.16
N THR A 133 5.65 -2.84 4.51
CA THR A 133 5.68 -2.73 3.05
C THR A 133 7.08 -3.01 2.56
N LEU A 134 7.25 -4.02 1.70
CA LEU A 134 8.50 -4.26 0.99
C LEU A 134 8.40 -3.69 -0.43
N LEU A 135 9.05 -2.54 -0.64
CA LEU A 135 9.17 -1.97 -1.97
C LEU A 135 10.07 -2.86 -2.81
N THR A 136 9.49 -3.42 -3.86
CA THR A 136 10.11 -4.39 -4.77
C THR A 136 10.17 -3.78 -6.16
N VAL A 137 11.36 -3.68 -6.72
CA VAL A 137 11.59 -3.01 -8.02
C VAL A 137 12.01 -4.04 -9.05
N ARG A 138 11.26 -4.15 -10.13
CA ARG A 138 11.62 -4.96 -11.31
C ARG A 138 12.21 -4.04 -12.36
N ALA A 139 13.51 -4.16 -12.60
CA ALA A 139 14.27 -3.30 -13.51
C ALA A 139 15.12 -4.15 -14.46
N LEU A 140 15.65 -3.52 -15.51
CA LEU A 140 16.62 -4.18 -16.38
C LEU A 140 18.02 -4.07 -15.78
N ASN A 141 18.75 -5.19 -15.83
CA ASN A 141 20.19 -5.19 -15.54
C ASN A 141 21.02 -4.82 -16.78
N ASP A 142 22.32 -4.82 -16.65
CA ASP A 142 23.27 -4.44 -17.71
C ASP A 142 23.19 -5.33 -18.96
N THR A 143 22.64 -6.55 -18.82
CA THR A 143 22.43 -7.47 -19.94
C THR A 143 21.08 -7.31 -20.61
N GLY A 144 20.22 -6.44 -20.09
CA GLY A 144 18.83 -6.25 -20.54
C GLY A 144 17.84 -7.29 -19.99
N ALA A 145 18.26 -8.16 -19.08
CA ALA A 145 17.38 -9.09 -18.39
C ALA A 145 16.68 -8.39 -17.22
N VAL A 146 15.45 -8.85 -16.90
CA VAL A 146 14.72 -8.33 -15.74
C VAL A 146 15.32 -8.88 -14.44
N GLU A 147 15.67 -7.99 -13.54
CA GLU A 147 16.17 -8.29 -12.21
C GLU A 147 15.25 -7.67 -11.15
N THR A 148 15.08 -8.35 -10.02
CA THR A 148 14.26 -7.89 -8.91
C THR A 148 15.14 -7.35 -7.78
N HIS A 149 14.93 -6.09 -7.40
CA HIS A 149 15.63 -5.40 -6.32
C HIS A 149 14.68 -5.12 -5.17
N PHE A 150 15.19 -5.16 -3.94
CA PHE A 150 14.40 -4.89 -2.74
C PHE A 150 14.96 -3.69 -2.00
N CYS A 151 14.08 -2.77 -1.58
CA CYS A 151 14.43 -1.76 -0.60
C CYS A 151 14.51 -2.38 0.80
N GLU A 152 15.09 -1.64 1.76
CA GLU A 152 14.93 -2.02 3.16
C GLU A 152 13.45 -2.02 3.56
N PRO A 153 13.00 -2.99 4.38
CA PRO A 153 11.60 -3.08 4.79
C PRO A 153 11.10 -1.80 5.47
N ILE A 154 9.90 -1.41 5.13
CA ILE A 154 9.22 -0.23 5.70
C ILE A 154 8.18 -0.71 6.70
N GLY A 155 8.38 -0.41 7.98
CA GLY A 155 7.35 -0.56 8.99
C GLY A 155 6.32 0.56 8.88
N HIS A 156 5.07 0.26 9.20
CA HIS A 156 4.03 1.28 9.17
C HIS A 156 2.97 1.05 10.25
N LEU A 157 2.28 2.12 10.60
CA LEU A 157 1.14 2.11 11.50
C LEU A 157 -0.11 2.53 10.73
N GLN A 158 -1.14 1.70 10.87
CA GLN A 158 -2.49 2.00 10.38
C GLN A 158 -3.45 2.15 11.55
N GLU A 159 -4.40 3.06 11.43
CA GLU A 159 -5.49 3.21 12.37
C GLU A 159 -6.82 3.20 11.62
N GLN A 160 -7.68 2.23 11.93
CA GLN A 160 -8.96 2.01 11.24
C GLN A 160 -8.80 1.87 9.71
N GLY A 161 -7.70 1.25 9.26
CA GLY A 161 -7.39 1.05 7.85
C GLY A 161 -6.80 2.26 7.12
N ASP A 162 -6.52 3.37 7.83
CA ASP A 162 -5.81 4.52 7.28
C ASP A 162 -4.34 4.52 7.72
N TYR A 163 -3.45 4.74 6.77
CA TYR A 163 -2.03 4.95 7.01
C TYR A 163 -1.80 6.24 7.82
N ILE A 164 -1.03 6.15 8.88
CA ILE A 164 -0.70 7.26 9.79
C ILE A 164 0.79 7.61 9.72
N GLU A 165 1.64 6.61 9.80
CA GLU A 165 3.07 6.74 9.95
C GLU A 165 3.78 5.58 9.26
N SER A 166 4.95 5.82 8.68
CA SER A 166 5.88 4.76 8.27
C SER A 166 7.31 5.11 8.67
N TRP A 167 8.14 4.10 8.73
CA TRP A 167 9.57 4.25 9.06
C TRP A 167 10.41 3.22 8.32
N GLN A 168 11.66 3.54 8.05
CA GLN A 168 12.62 2.70 7.36
C GLN A 168 14.03 2.86 7.96
N PRO A 169 14.75 1.76 8.24
CA PRO A 169 14.31 0.37 8.06
C PRO A 169 13.44 -0.12 9.20
N GLN A 170 12.53 -1.07 8.93
CA GLN A 170 11.88 -1.85 9.99
C GLN A 170 12.87 -2.89 10.52
N PRO A 171 13.23 -2.88 11.82
CA PRO A 171 14.01 -3.94 12.41
C PRO A 171 13.28 -5.27 12.34
N MET A 172 13.93 -6.29 11.82
CA MET A 172 13.40 -7.65 11.72
C MET A 172 14.52 -8.68 11.67
N SER A 173 14.19 -9.95 11.91
CA SER A 173 15.17 -11.03 11.80
C SER A 173 15.63 -11.23 10.36
N ALA A 174 16.84 -11.75 10.17
CA ALA A 174 17.35 -12.06 8.84
C ALA A 174 16.47 -13.09 8.11
N MET A 175 15.91 -14.06 8.85
CA MET A 175 15.01 -15.08 8.31
C MET A 175 13.68 -14.47 7.86
N ALA A 176 13.06 -13.59 8.67
CA ALA A 176 11.83 -12.90 8.28
C ALA A 176 12.06 -12.00 7.05
N LYS A 177 13.21 -11.30 6.99
CA LYS A 177 13.57 -10.47 5.83
C LYS A 177 13.73 -11.32 4.56
N GLN A 178 14.40 -12.45 4.65
CA GLN A 178 14.54 -13.38 3.52
C GLN A 178 13.18 -13.88 3.04
N ARG A 179 12.31 -14.33 3.94
CA ARG A 179 10.96 -14.82 3.59
C ARG A 179 10.10 -13.70 2.98
N ALA A 180 10.22 -12.48 3.48
CA ALA A 180 9.53 -11.31 2.90
C ALA A 180 9.99 -11.06 1.46
N GLN A 181 11.29 -11.19 1.17
CA GLN A 181 11.83 -11.07 -0.18
C GLN A 181 11.37 -12.23 -1.08
N GLU A 182 11.35 -13.46 -0.60
CA GLU A 182 10.86 -14.63 -1.36
C GLU A 182 9.38 -14.47 -1.76
N VAL A 183 8.52 -14.09 -0.82
CA VAL A 183 7.10 -13.83 -1.08
C VAL A 183 6.93 -12.68 -2.09
N SER A 184 7.65 -11.58 -1.89
CA SER A 184 7.58 -10.41 -2.76
C SER A 184 8.11 -10.67 -4.16
N HIS A 185 9.18 -11.47 -4.27
CA HIS A 185 9.72 -11.92 -5.56
C HIS A 185 8.68 -12.74 -6.33
N ALA A 186 8.13 -13.77 -5.69
CA ALA A 186 7.19 -14.68 -6.33
C ALA A 186 5.94 -13.95 -6.87
N ILE A 187 5.35 -13.05 -6.07
CA ILE A 187 4.15 -12.33 -6.49
C ILE A 187 4.46 -11.32 -7.60
N THR A 188 5.55 -10.55 -7.49
CA THR A 188 5.88 -9.50 -8.47
C THR A 188 6.40 -10.09 -9.77
N GLU A 189 7.14 -11.20 -9.73
CA GLU A 189 7.56 -11.93 -10.92
C GLU A 189 6.36 -12.46 -11.71
N ASN A 190 5.38 -13.06 -11.03
CA ASN A 190 4.17 -13.56 -11.66
C ASN A 190 3.31 -12.44 -12.25
N LEU A 191 3.20 -11.29 -11.59
CA LEU A 191 2.51 -10.11 -12.13
C LEU A 191 3.20 -9.57 -13.38
N GLY A 192 4.51 -9.70 -13.46
CA GLY A 192 5.32 -9.31 -14.61
C GLY A 192 5.49 -7.80 -14.77
N GLY A 193 6.13 -7.42 -15.88
CA GLY A 193 6.42 -6.03 -16.21
C GLY A 193 7.61 -5.45 -15.46
N LEU A 194 7.87 -4.17 -15.69
CA LEU A 194 8.89 -3.36 -15.02
C LEU A 194 8.20 -2.32 -14.14
N GLY A 195 8.90 -1.85 -13.12
CA GLY A 195 8.41 -0.82 -12.21
C GLY A 195 8.54 -1.21 -10.74
N LEU A 196 7.97 -0.40 -9.89
CA LEU A 196 7.97 -0.58 -8.45
C LEU A 196 6.63 -1.17 -8.00
N PHE A 197 6.72 -2.09 -7.04
CA PHE A 197 5.59 -2.73 -6.37
C PHE A 197 5.71 -2.52 -4.87
N GLY A 198 4.65 -2.07 -4.22
CA GLY A 198 4.53 -2.07 -2.77
C GLY A 198 3.85 -3.36 -2.31
N VAL A 199 4.61 -4.29 -1.73
CA VAL A 199 4.10 -5.57 -1.22
C VAL A 199 3.89 -5.46 0.28
N GLU A 200 2.64 -5.60 0.72
CA GLU A 200 2.27 -5.53 2.13
C GLU A 200 2.25 -6.93 2.74
N LEU A 201 2.91 -7.07 3.89
CA LEU A 201 3.15 -8.34 4.54
C LEU A 201 2.92 -8.22 6.05
N PHE A 202 2.29 -9.25 6.64
CA PHE A 202 2.24 -9.43 8.09
C PHE A 202 3.43 -10.25 8.55
N VAL A 203 4.01 -9.90 9.69
CA VAL A 203 5.19 -10.59 10.27
C VAL A 203 4.93 -10.93 11.72
N LYS A 204 5.19 -12.22 12.08
CA LYS A 204 5.21 -12.69 13.47
C LYS A 204 6.42 -13.59 13.68
N GLY A 205 7.37 -13.13 14.48
CA GLY A 205 8.67 -13.80 14.58
C GLY A 205 9.33 -13.91 13.21
N ASP A 206 9.61 -15.13 12.78
CA ASP A 206 10.15 -15.41 11.44
C ASP A 206 9.07 -15.69 10.38
N ASN A 207 7.79 -15.77 10.75
CA ASN A 207 6.73 -16.07 9.80
C ASN A 207 6.26 -14.82 9.09
N VAL A 208 6.00 -14.96 7.79
CA VAL A 208 5.58 -13.87 6.91
C VAL A 208 4.36 -14.32 6.11
N TRP A 209 3.32 -13.48 6.07
CA TRP A 209 2.11 -13.72 5.27
C TRP A 209 1.90 -12.58 4.28
N PHE A 210 1.55 -12.94 3.06
CA PHE A 210 1.12 -11.99 2.04
C PHE A 210 -0.24 -11.38 2.40
N SER A 211 -0.31 -10.05 2.38
CA SER A 211 -1.54 -9.28 2.59
C SER A 211 -2.06 -8.70 1.29
N GLU A 212 -1.33 -7.75 0.68
CA GLU A 212 -1.75 -7.06 -0.54
C GLU A 212 -0.53 -6.67 -1.38
N VAL A 213 -0.73 -6.33 -2.66
CA VAL A 213 0.31 -5.74 -3.51
C VAL A 213 -0.26 -4.60 -4.36
N SER A 214 0.46 -3.51 -4.40
CA SER A 214 0.19 -2.34 -5.25
C SER A 214 1.27 -2.20 -6.32
N PRO A 215 0.96 -2.29 -7.63
CA PRO A 215 1.96 -2.22 -8.70
C PRO A 215 2.29 -0.76 -9.06
N ARG A 216 2.62 0.05 -8.06
CA ARG A 216 2.86 1.49 -8.13
C ARG A 216 3.56 1.99 -6.87
N PRO A 217 4.09 3.24 -6.85
CA PRO A 217 4.47 3.90 -5.61
C PRO A 217 3.38 3.81 -4.54
N HIS A 218 3.78 3.61 -3.29
CA HIS A 218 2.91 3.30 -2.17
C HIS A 218 2.98 4.39 -1.09
N ASP A 219 1.84 4.70 -0.44
CA ASP A 219 1.80 5.76 0.58
C ASP A 219 2.82 5.56 1.72
N THR A 220 3.09 4.30 2.11
CA THR A 220 4.12 4.00 3.12
C THR A 220 5.52 4.27 2.60
N GLY A 221 5.72 4.19 1.27
CA GLY A 221 6.98 4.44 0.59
C GLY A 221 7.38 5.92 0.55
N LEU A 222 6.50 6.85 0.93
CA LEU A 222 6.85 8.28 1.05
C LEU A 222 8.02 8.55 2.01
N VAL A 223 8.29 7.65 2.95
CA VAL A 223 9.48 7.71 3.80
C VAL A 223 10.78 7.68 2.98
N THR A 224 10.79 7.04 1.81
CA THR A 224 11.97 6.95 0.93
C THR A 224 12.45 8.30 0.40
N LEU A 225 11.62 9.34 0.47
CA LEU A 225 12.01 10.70 0.11
C LEU A 225 13.21 11.23 0.92
N VAL A 226 13.43 10.70 2.14
CA VAL A 226 14.54 11.08 3.00
C VAL A 226 15.45 9.92 3.39
N THR A 227 15.02 8.67 3.18
CA THR A 227 15.76 7.49 3.62
C THR A 227 16.58 6.83 2.52
N GLN A 228 16.33 7.13 1.25
CA GLN A 228 17.02 6.52 0.13
C GLN A 228 17.65 7.54 -0.81
N TRP A 229 18.69 7.15 -1.56
CA TRP A 229 19.25 7.96 -2.63
C TRP A 229 18.29 8.09 -3.80
N GLN A 230 17.68 6.98 -4.19
CA GLN A 230 16.59 6.93 -5.18
C GLN A 230 15.30 6.60 -4.43
N ASN A 231 14.42 7.58 -4.29
CA ASN A 231 13.13 7.39 -3.65
C ASN A 231 12.20 6.52 -4.53
N GLU A 232 11.08 6.10 -3.97
CA GLU A 232 10.14 5.20 -4.66
C GLU A 232 9.67 5.70 -6.04
N PHE A 233 9.51 7.00 -6.22
CA PHE A 233 9.09 7.59 -7.50
C PHE A 233 10.23 7.54 -8.53
N GLU A 234 11.45 7.83 -8.11
CA GLU A 234 12.62 7.73 -8.96
C GLU A 234 12.92 6.28 -9.34
N LEU A 235 12.86 5.35 -8.37
CA LEU A 235 13.00 3.92 -8.63
C LEU A 235 11.98 3.44 -9.68
N HIS A 236 10.71 3.84 -9.51
CA HIS A 236 9.64 3.50 -10.47
C HIS A 236 9.93 4.07 -11.86
N ALA A 237 10.27 5.35 -11.95
CA ALA A 237 10.56 6.01 -13.22
C ALA A 237 11.79 5.38 -13.91
N ARG A 238 12.88 5.12 -13.18
CA ARG A 238 14.09 4.47 -13.72
C ARG A 238 13.78 3.07 -14.25
N ALA A 239 13.08 2.24 -13.47
CA ALA A 239 12.70 0.89 -13.89
C ALA A 239 11.88 0.91 -15.20
N ILE A 240 10.90 1.80 -15.32
CA ILE A 240 10.08 1.95 -16.53
C ILE A 240 10.91 2.40 -17.73
N LEU A 241 11.88 3.27 -17.51
CA LEU A 241 12.75 3.80 -18.57
C LEU A 241 13.88 2.84 -18.96
N GLY A 242 14.05 1.72 -18.21
CA GLY A 242 15.15 0.78 -18.44
C GLY A 242 16.49 1.31 -17.93
N LEU A 243 16.47 2.22 -16.95
CA LEU A 243 17.66 2.77 -16.30
C LEU A 243 18.05 1.91 -15.08
N PRO A 244 19.33 1.89 -14.69
CA PRO A 244 19.77 1.23 -13.49
C PRO A 244 19.10 1.78 -12.23
N VAL A 245 18.83 0.91 -11.26
CA VAL A 245 18.22 1.25 -9.98
C VAL A 245 19.19 0.96 -8.82
N ASP A 246 19.13 1.80 -7.78
CA ASP A 246 19.86 1.61 -6.52
C ASP A 246 18.88 1.75 -5.36
N THR A 247 18.65 0.64 -4.64
CA THR A 247 17.70 0.54 -3.53
C THR A 247 18.36 0.76 -2.15
N LYS A 248 19.61 1.23 -2.13
CA LYS A 248 20.36 1.41 -0.88
C LYS A 248 19.77 2.49 0.01
N LEU A 249 19.70 2.15 1.29
CA LEU A 249 19.37 3.08 2.35
C LEU A 249 20.46 4.15 2.48
N ARG A 250 20.05 5.40 2.61
CA ARG A 250 20.91 6.55 2.89
C ARG A 250 20.97 6.86 4.38
N SER A 251 19.82 6.83 5.05
CA SER A 251 19.66 7.14 6.47
C SER A 251 18.39 6.49 7.00
N PRO A 252 18.32 6.09 8.25
CA PRO A 252 17.04 5.78 8.88
C PRO A 252 16.13 7.03 8.88
N GLY A 253 14.82 6.81 8.80
CA GLY A 253 13.88 7.92 8.79
C GLY A 253 12.43 7.49 8.94
N ALA A 254 11.54 8.48 9.00
CA ALA A 254 10.11 8.28 9.18
C ALA A 254 9.28 9.28 8.37
N SER A 255 8.02 8.93 8.15
CA SER A 255 7.02 9.76 7.50
C SER A 255 5.77 9.78 8.38
N ALA A 256 5.17 10.95 8.59
CA ALA A 256 3.92 11.11 9.32
C ALA A 256 2.91 11.93 8.51
N VAL A 257 1.64 11.49 8.51
CA VAL A 257 0.59 12.09 7.69
C VAL A 257 0.10 13.42 8.26
N ILE A 258 -0.12 14.39 7.38
CA ILE A 258 -0.84 15.63 7.66
C ILE A 258 -2.28 15.45 7.18
N TYR A 259 -3.22 15.38 8.11
CA TYR A 259 -4.65 15.26 7.80
C TYR A 259 -5.32 16.59 7.59
N GLY A 260 -6.41 16.59 6.82
CA GLY A 260 -7.20 17.79 6.50
C GLY A 260 -7.85 18.46 7.70
N GLY A 261 -8.49 17.67 8.56
CA GLY A 261 -9.10 18.16 9.79
C GLY A 261 -10.38 18.98 9.62
N VAL A 262 -10.57 19.60 8.47
CA VAL A 262 -11.74 20.46 8.13
C VAL A 262 -12.33 20.06 6.79
N ASP A 263 -13.65 20.24 6.65
CA ASP A 263 -14.35 20.05 5.38
C ASP A 263 -14.41 21.41 4.66
N ALA A 264 -13.53 21.59 3.64
CA ALA A 264 -13.38 22.87 2.96
C ALA A 264 -12.74 22.73 1.58
N GLN A 265 -12.87 23.76 0.76
CA GLN A 265 -12.16 23.98 -0.50
C GLN A 265 -11.23 25.19 -0.39
N GLY A 266 -10.22 25.27 -1.26
CA GLY A 266 -9.27 26.38 -1.25
C GLY A 266 -8.40 26.40 0.02
N ILE A 267 -7.77 25.27 0.34
CA ILE A 267 -7.07 25.01 1.59
C ILE A 267 -5.78 25.84 1.69
N VAL A 268 -5.59 26.45 2.84
CA VAL A 268 -4.32 27.03 3.30
C VAL A 268 -3.73 26.16 4.40
N PHE A 269 -2.40 26.17 4.53
CA PHE A 269 -1.69 25.39 5.54
C PHE A 269 -1.07 26.35 6.57
N ASN A 270 -1.58 26.34 7.80
CA ASN A 270 -1.05 27.10 8.92
C ASN A 270 0.02 26.28 9.66
N GLY A 271 1.01 26.96 10.29
CA GLY A 271 2.03 26.33 11.11
C GLY A 271 3.15 25.64 10.35
N VAL A 272 3.26 25.88 9.04
CA VAL A 272 4.35 25.37 8.18
C VAL A 272 5.70 25.92 8.69
N ASP A 273 5.76 27.17 9.09
CA ASP A 273 6.92 27.81 9.71
C ASP A 273 7.43 27.07 10.95
N LYS A 274 6.50 26.63 11.82
CA LYS A 274 6.82 25.84 13.03
C LYS A 274 7.26 24.42 12.69
N ALA A 275 6.62 23.79 11.70
CA ALA A 275 7.02 22.48 11.25
C ALA A 275 8.43 22.46 10.68
N LEU A 276 8.81 23.48 9.91
CA LEU A 276 10.16 23.62 9.33
C LEU A 276 11.26 23.97 10.37
N GLN A 277 10.89 24.31 11.61
CA GLN A 277 11.85 24.47 12.71
C GLN A 277 12.19 23.13 13.39
N VAL A 278 11.46 22.04 13.08
CA VAL A 278 11.82 20.71 13.59
C VAL A 278 13.06 20.22 12.84
N PRO A 279 14.15 19.84 13.54
CA PRO A 279 15.39 19.46 12.87
C PRO A 279 15.24 18.25 11.96
N GLN A 280 15.98 18.22 10.87
CA GLN A 280 16.09 17.08 9.94
C GLN A 280 14.74 16.64 9.37
N THR A 281 13.83 17.58 9.13
CA THR A 281 12.50 17.34 8.58
C THR A 281 12.27 18.09 7.28
N GLU A 282 11.43 17.51 6.45
CA GLU A 282 10.90 18.11 5.22
C GLU A 282 9.38 17.93 5.15
N LEU A 283 8.71 18.78 4.39
CA LEU A 283 7.27 18.71 4.18
C LEU A 283 6.95 18.45 2.72
N ARG A 284 5.91 17.63 2.50
CA ARG A 284 5.28 17.45 1.18
C ARG A 284 3.79 17.72 1.32
N LEU A 285 3.35 18.87 0.81
CA LEU A 285 1.94 19.26 0.76
C LEU A 285 1.39 18.85 -0.60
N PHE A 286 0.28 18.10 -0.60
CA PHE A 286 -0.20 17.42 -1.83
C PHE A 286 -0.99 18.32 -2.79
N GLY A 287 -1.25 19.58 -2.43
CA GLY A 287 -1.98 20.53 -3.28
C GLY A 287 -3.41 20.10 -3.65
N LYS A 288 -4.05 19.27 -2.84
CA LYS A 288 -5.42 18.82 -3.09
C LYS A 288 -6.38 19.99 -2.94
N PRO A 289 -7.36 20.18 -3.89
CA PRO A 289 -8.24 21.34 -3.89
C PRO A 289 -9.27 21.31 -2.76
N GLU A 290 -9.57 20.14 -2.23
CA GLU A 290 -10.55 19.93 -1.18
C GLU A 290 -9.91 19.24 0.02
N SER A 291 -10.43 19.51 1.21
CA SER A 291 -10.09 18.83 2.44
C SER A 291 -11.35 18.24 3.09
N PHE A 292 -11.16 17.14 3.81
CA PHE A 292 -12.10 16.59 4.77
C PHE A 292 -11.33 15.95 5.93
N ARG A 293 -12.01 15.69 7.02
CA ARG A 293 -11.37 15.36 8.31
C ARG A 293 -10.21 14.36 8.21
N ARG A 294 -10.37 13.24 7.49
CA ARG A 294 -9.34 12.19 7.35
C ARG A 294 -8.66 12.20 5.98
N ARG A 295 -8.82 13.25 5.17
CA ARG A 295 -8.09 13.34 3.91
C ARG A 295 -6.63 13.62 4.17
N ARG A 296 -5.76 12.79 3.62
CA ARG A 296 -4.31 13.03 3.66
C ARG A 296 -3.98 14.21 2.75
N MET A 297 -3.52 15.31 3.35
CA MET A 297 -3.23 16.57 2.67
C MET A 297 -1.73 16.79 2.48
N GLY A 298 -0.91 15.99 3.13
CA GLY A 298 0.54 16.05 3.05
C GLY A 298 1.19 15.01 3.96
N VAL A 299 2.51 15.04 3.98
CA VAL A 299 3.34 14.30 4.92
C VAL A 299 4.49 15.19 5.41
N ALA A 300 4.88 14.98 6.66
CA ALA A 300 6.20 15.38 7.15
C ALA A 300 7.11 14.16 7.12
N VAL A 301 8.29 14.30 6.58
CA VAL A 301 9.32 13.25 6.54
C VAL A 301 10.53 13.70 7.33
N ALA A 302 11.15 12.80 8.08
CA ALA A 302 12.31 13.10 8.90
C ALA A 302 13.35 12.00 8.79
N TYR A 303 14.63 12.37 8.86
CA TYR A 303 15.74 11.42 8.94
C TYR A 303 16.55 11.67 10.22
N HIS A 304 17.10 10.60 10.79
CA HIS A 304 17.97 10.68 11.96
C HIS A 304 18.66 9.32 12.16
N ASP A 305 19.89 9.30 12.70
CA ASP A 305 20.60 8.04 12.97
C ASP A 305 19.85 7.15 13.98
N ASN A 306 19.11 7.76 14.91
CA ASN A 306 18.19 7.07 15.78
C ASN A 306 16.77 7.10 15.17
N LEU A 307 16.21 5.94 14.88
CA LEU A 307 14.92 5.78 14.22
C LEU A 307 13.75 6.35 15.06
N ASP A 308 13.78 6.16 16.38
CA ASP A 308 12.70 6.68 17.25
C ASP A 308 12.69 8.20 17.26
N GLN A 309 13.87 8.86 17.19
CA GLN A 309 13.95 10.30 17.06
C GLN A 309 13.45 10.78 15.70
N ALA A 310 13.73 10.05 14.60
CA ALA A 310 13.16 10.36 13.29
C ALA A 310 11.62 10.29 13.32
N ARG A 311 11.07 9.27 13.94
CA ARG A 311 9.62 9.10 14.11
C ARG A 311 9.00 10.22 14.94
N GLU A 312 9.64 10.59 16.05
CA GLU A 312 9.19 11.72 16.88
C GLU A 312 9.21 13.04 16.10
N ASN A 313 10.30 13.32 15.38
CA ASN A 313 10.44 14.52 14.57
C ASN A 313 9.39 14.59 13.46
N ALA A 314 9.14 13.51 12.73
CA ALA A 314 8.11 13.45 11.68
C ALA A 314 6.72 13.74 12.25
N ARG A 315 6.34 13.09 13.36
CA ARG A 315 5.07 13.34 14.06
C ARG A 315 4.95 14.78 14.56
N LYS A 316 6.02 15.32 15.16
CA LYS A 316 6.04 16.69 15.67
C LYS A 316 5.84 17.69 14.53
N ALA A 317 6.57 17.53 13.42
CA ALA A 317 6.42 18.39 12.25
C ALA A 317 5.02 18.29 11.62
N ALA A 318 4.49 17.07 11.42
CA ALA A 318 3.14 16.86 10.89
C ALA A 318 2.07 17.51 11.77
N ASN A 319 2.21 17.41 13.09
CA ASN A 319 1.27 17.99 14.07
C ASN A 319 1.29 19.52 14.08
N CYS A 320 2.36 20.16 13.65
CA CYS A 320 2.41 21.63 13.53
C CYS A 320 1.53 22.13 12.37
N VAL A 321 1.42 21.36 11.28
CA VAL A 321 0.70 21.79 10.08
C VAL A 321 -0.81 21.58 10.26
N LYS A 322 -1.57 22.65 10.10
CA LYS A 322 -3.03 22.66 10.23
C LYS A 322 -3.67 23.19 8.95
N PRO A 323 -4.26 22.32 8.12
CA PRO A 323 -5.09 22.77 7.02
C PRO A 323 -6.27 23.61 7.53
N GLY A 324 -6.62 24.65 6.80
CA GLY A 324 -7.71 25.58 7.13
C GLY A 324 -8.17 26.35 5.90
N THR A 325 -9.07 27.32 6.10
CA THR A 325 -9.50 28.27 5.06
C THR A 325 -8.88 29.63 5.30
N THR A 326 -8.73 30.43 4.24
CA THR A 326 -8.54 31.88 4.38
C THR A 326 -9.83 32.46 4.98
N ASN A 327 -9.72 33.11 6.14
CA ASN A 327 -10.84 33.90 6.68
C ASN A 327 -11.18 35.06 5.75
#